data_a43df87769afd72c37ef04952ae4aef8
#
_entry.id   a43df87769afd72c37ef04952ae4aef8
#
_cell.length_a   1.000
_cell.length_b   1.000
_cell.length_c   1.000
_cell.angle_alpha   90.00
_cell.angle_beta   90.00
_cell.angle_gamma   90.00
#
_symmetry.space_group_name_H-M   'P 1'
#
loop_
_entity.id
_entity.type
_entity.pdbx_description
1 polymer ?
#
loop_
_entity_poly.entity_id
_entity_poly.type
_entity_poly.pdbx_seq_one_letter_code
_entity_poly.pdbx_strand_id
1 'polypeptide(L)'
;MVILRKLHKLFKWMVALSIPILLLSSSSGEQQTAGSGIQVELMGPAPFQNRESVSQYADLLMSNSLPINMRVLEESLSELNGVKRAEVFSDGEGGLYAEIWQAQPLVRLFELDTSYYLDTDGFPVALSPLWSESVPLLRCREGQKPHQDIHELFLFIQEDGVLSEALDAVELVENDELILYASRACAHRVRLGEWDGWQERLERLRTFYAEVVDAGKRTLFNELDLRFEGQVVVKK
;
A
#
# COMPACT_ATOMS: atom_id res chain seq x y z
N MET A 1 -12.41 26.62 -7.40
CA MET A 1 -12.95 25.31 -6.93
C MET A 1 -13.79 24.56 -7.97
N VAL A 2 -14.26 25.19 -9.05
CA VAL A 2 -15.07 24.54 -10.12
C VAL A 2 -14.22 23.94 -11.25
N ILE A 3 -13.02 24.44 -11.46
CA ILE A 3 -12.12 24.03 -12.56
C ILE A 3 -11.43 22.67 -12.27
N LEU A 4 -11.05 22.39 -11.02
CA LEU A 4 -10.43 21.11 -10.65
C LEU A 4 -11.39 19.91 -10.79
N ARG A 5 -12.69 20.09 -10.55
CA ARG A 5 -13.71 19.02 -10.72
C ARG A 5 -13.94 18.64 -12.18
N LYS A 6 -13.71 19.58 -13.12
CA LYS A 6 -13.83 19.29 -14.57
C LYS A 6 -12.60 18.55 -15.12
N LEU A 7 -11.39 18.84 -14.59
CA LEU A 7 -10.19 18.12 -14.98
C LEU A 7 -10.22 16.64 -14.53
N HIS A 8 -10.72 16.37 -13.33
CA HIS A 8 -10.82 14.99 -12.82
C HIS A 8 -11.81 14.12 -13.60
N LYS A 9 -12.90 14.70 -14.10
CA LYS A 9 -13.84 14.00 -14.99
C LYS A 9 -13.25 13.74 -16.38
N LEU A 10 -12.49 14.69 -16.94
CA LEU A 10 -11.79 14.50 -18.23
C LEU A 10 -10.68 13.45 -18.15
N PHE A 11 -9.96 13.37 -17.01
CA PHE A 11 -8.93 12.36 -16.80
C PHE A 11 -9.53 10.94 -16.69
N LYS A 12 -10.67 10.77 -16.03
CA LYS A 12 -11.39 9.47 -15.98
C LYS A 12 -11.88 9.00 -17.36
N TRP A 13 -12.27 9.92 -18.25
CA TRP A 13 -12.69 9.58 -19.62
C TRP A 13 -11.51 9.30 -20.54
N MET A 14 -10.35 9.94 -20.34
CA MET A 14 -9.13 9.63 -21.08
C MET A 14 -8.58 8.24 -20.75
N VAL A 15 -8.64 7.82 -19.47
CA VAL A 15 -8.22 6.48 -19.05
C VAL A 15 -9.16 5.41 -19.61
N ALA A 16 -10.47 5.67 -19.63
CA ALA A 16 -11.47 4.74 -20.20
C ALA A 16 -11.33 4.57 -21.72
N LEU A 17 -10.75 5.53 -22.44
CA LEU A 17 -10.55 5.47 -23.90
C LEU A 17 -9.18 4.90 -24.30
N SER A 18 -8.21 4.83 -23.38
CA SER A 18 -6.87 4.31 -23.69
C SER A 18 -6.74 2.80 -23.55
N ILE A 19 -7.67 2.17 -22.81
CA ILE A 19 -7.66 0.70 -22.58
C ILE A 19 -7.88 -0.10 -23.88
N PRO A 20 -8.78 0.25 -24.81
CA PRO A 20 -8.96 -0.55 -26.03
C PRO A 20 -7.84 -0.41 -27.06
N ILE A 21 -6.97 0.61 -26.99
CA ILE A 21 -5.89 0.82 -27.95
C ILE A 21 -4.64 0.00 -27.61
N LEU A 22 -4.43 -0.36 -26.34
CA LEU A 22 -3.29 -1.17 -25.90
C LEU A 22 -3.47 -2.68 -26.19
N LEU A 23 -4.69 -3.15 -26.44
CA LEU A 23 -4.98 -4.54 -26.79
C LEU A 23 -4.66 -4.91 -28.24
N LEU A 24 -4.26 -3.93 -29.07
CA LEU A 24 -3.98 -4.17 -30.48
C LEU A 24 -2.49 -4.30 -30.84
N SER A 25 -1.56 -4.26 -29.87
CA SER A 25 -0.13 -4.22 -30.18
C SER A 25 0.75 -5.29 -29.55
N SER A 26 0.20 -6.43 -29.10
CA SER A 26 1.05 -7.57 -28.72
C SER A 26 0.51 -8.89 -29.27
N SER A 27 0.51 -9.02 -30.60
CA SER A 27 0.41 -10.33 -31.24
C SER A 27 1.82 -10.87 -31.47
N SER A 28 2.39 -11.53 -30.51
CA SER A 28 3.43 -12.55 -30.72
C SER A 28 2.90 -13.88 -30.17
N GLY A 29 2.73 -14.79 -31.13
CA GLY A 29 1.98 -16.01 -30.99
C GLY A 29 2.45 -16.94 -29.86
N GLU A 30 1.54 -17.17 -28.95
CA GLU A 30 1.37 -18.47 -28.33
C GLU A 30 -0.03 -18.95 -28.70
N GLN A 31 -0.07 -20.05 -29.47
CA GLN A 31 -1.31 -20.77 -29.70
C GLN A 31 -1.81 -21.30 -28.37
N GLN A 32 -2.68 -20.52 -27.72
CA GLN A 32 -3.45 -20.99 -26.59
C GLN A 32 -4.54 -21.89 -27.14
N THR A 33 -4.40 -23.18 -26.88
CA THR A 33 -5.49 -24.15 -26.91
C THR A 33 -6.67 -23.55 -26.18
N ALA A 34 -7.81 -23.48 -26.86
CA ALA A 34 -9.10 -23.09 -26.31
C ALA A 34 -9.49 -24.06 -25.19
N GLY A 35 -9.02 -23.84 -23.99
CA GLY A 35 -9.45 -24.47 -22.76
C GLY A 35 -10.53 -23.59 -22.14
N SER A 36 -11.63 -24.20 -21.74
CA SER A 36 -12.83 -23.59 -21.17
C SER A 36 -12.61 -22.98 -19.77
N GLY A 37 -11.47 -22.37 -19.50
CA GLY A 37 -11.13 -21.74 -18.24
C GLY A 37 -11.21 -20.23 -18.28
N ILE A 38 -11.28 -19.60 -17.10
CA ILE A 38 -11.23 -18.15 -16.95
C ILE A 38 -9.81 -17.61 -17.16
N GLN A 39 -9.67 -16.55 -17.94
CA GLN A 39 -8.41 -15.85 -18.09
C GLN A 39 -8.28 -14.81 -16.96
N VAL A 40 -7.23 -14.91 -16.14
CA VAL A 40 -7.00 -14.02 -14.99
C VAL A 40 -5.88 -13.04 -15.30
N GLU A 41 -6.13 -11.76 -15.06
CA GLU A 41 -5.12 -10.70 -15.06
C GLU A 41 -4.96 -10.11 -13.65
N LEU A 42 -3.72 -10.10 -13.16
CA LEU A 42 -3.39 -9.53 -11.84
C LEU A 42 -2.86 -8.11 -12.04
N MET A 43 -3.52 -7.15 -11.37
CA MET A 43 -3.23 -5.74 -11.44
C MET A 43 -2.59 -5.26 -10.13
N GLY A 44 -1.60 -4.37 -10.23
CA GLY A 44 -0.91 -3.79 -9.07
C GLY A 44 0.51 -4.34 -8.86
N PRO A 45 1.32 -3.65 -8.04
CA PRO A 45 2.74 -3.96 -7.87
C PRO A 45 2.99 -5.15 -6.93
N ALA A 46 2.07 -5.43 -6.02
CA ALA A 46 2.25 -6.38 -4.94
C ALA A 46 1.72 -7.78 -5.31
N PRO A 47 2.56 -8.82 -5.37
CA PRO A 47 2.13 -10.16 -5.77
C PRO A 47 1.55 -10.97 -4.61
N PHE A 48 0.44 -10.52 -4.01
CA PHE A 48 -0.27 -11.28 -2.97
C PHE A 48 -0.82 -12.60 -3.50
N GLN A 49 -1.22 -12.60 -4.76
CA GLN A 49 -1.81 -13.76 -5.41
C GLN A 49 -0.96 -14.23 -6.60
N ASN A 50 -1.03 -15.51 -6.89
CA ASN A 50 -0.47 -16.12 -8.09
C ASN A 50 -1.59 -16.32 -9.11
N ARG A 51 -1.35 -15.94 -10.37
CA ARG A 51 -2.32 -16.05 -11.47
C ARG A 51 -2.89 -17.46 -11.60
N GLU A 52 -2.03 -18.47 -11.58
CA GLU A 52 -2.43 -19.86 -11.74
C GLU A 52 -3.33 -20.32 -10.59
N SER A 53 -3.01 -19.98 -9.34
CA SER A 53 -3.82 -20.31 -8.17
C SER A 53 -5.20 -19.65 -8.22
N VAL A 54 -5.26 -18.39 -8.65
CA VAL A 54 -6.54 -17.66 -8.80
C VAL A 54 -7.37 -18.26 -9.92
N SER A 55 -6.76 -18.60 -11.05
CA SER A 55 -7.46 -19.26 -12.17
C SER A 55 -8.04 -20.62 -11.76
N GLN A 56 -7.24 -21.46 -11.08
CA GLN A 56 -7.72 -22.75 -10.56
C GLN A 56 -8.87 -22.60 -9.57
N TYR A 57 -8.80 -21.60 -8.67
CA TYR A 57 -9.87 -21.32 -7.73
C TYR A 57 -11.14 -20.85 -8.44
N ALA A 58 -11.03 -19.96 -9.41
CA ALA A 58 -12.14 -19.48 -10.21
C ALA A 58 -12.79 -20.63 -11.04
N ASP A 59 -12.00 -21.50 -11.66
CA ASP A 59 -12.48 -22.68 -12.40
C ASP A 59 -13.24 -23.66 -11.48
N LEU A 60 -12.76 -23.83 -10.23
CA LEU A 60 -13.44 -24.63 -9.22
C LEU A 60 -14.80 -24.03 -8.83
N LEU A 61 -14.87 -22.72 -8.62
CA LEU A 61 -16.13 -22.02 -8.32
C LEU A 61 -17.13 -22.17 -9.49
N MET A 62 -16.67 -22.01 -10.73
CA MET A 62 -17.51 -22.13 -11.91
C MET A 62 -18.05 -23.55 -12.10
N SER A 63 -17.23 -24.59 -11.86
CA SER A 63 -17.64 -25.98 -11.98
C SER A 63 -18.72 -26.38 -10.97
N ASN A 64 -18.78 -25.69 -9.82
CA ASN A 64 -19.75 -25.96 -8.77
C ASN A 64 -21.04 -25.11 -8.88
N SER A 65 -21.11 -24.16 -9.82
CA SER A 65 -22.18 -23.16 -9.91
C SER A 65 -22.66 -23.03 -11.37
N LEU A 66 -23.57 -23.88 -11.81
CA LEU A 66 -24.21 -23.72 -13.12
C LEU A 66 -25.69 -23.34 -12.97
N PRO A 67 -26.16 -22.27 -13.62
CA PRO A 67 -25.42 -21.35 -14.51
C PRO A 67 -24.43 -20.46 -13.74
N ILE A 68 -23.32 -20.05 -14.42
CA ILE A 68 -22.29 -19.23 -13.85
C ILE A 68 -22.88 -17.85 -13.49
N ASN A 69 -22.74 -17.46 -12.22
CA ASN A 69 -23.10 -16.14 -11.74
C ASN A 69 -21.83 -15.29 -11.56
N MET A 70 -21.56 -14.37 -12.51
CA MET A 70 -20.36 -13.52 -12.50
C MET A 70 -20.22 -12.73 -11.21
N ARG A 71 -21.34 -12.22 -10.66
CA ARG A 71 -21.31 -11.46 -9.41
C ARG A 71 -20.83 -12.31 -8.23
N VAL A 72 -21.30 -13.55 -8.12
CA VAL A 72 -20.85 -14.45 -7.05
C VAL A 72 -19.37 -14.77 -7.21
N LEU A 73 -18.90 -14.91 -8.46
CA LEU A 73 -17.50 -15.13 -8.75
C LEU A 73 -16.63 -13.92 -8.38
N GLU A 74 -17.06 -12.70 -8.72
CA GLU A 74 -16.41 -11.44 -8.30
C GLU A 74 -16.32 -11.31 -6.77
N GLU A 75 -17.44 -11.56 -6.08
CA GLU A 75 -17.51 -11.53 -4.61
C GLU A 75 -16.51 -12.54 -4.01
N SER A 76 -16.51 -13.79 -4.50
CA SER A 76 -15.60 -14.83 -4.01
C SER A 76 -14.12 -14.54 -4.31
N LEU A 77 -13.81 -13.97 -5.47
CA LEU A 77 -12.45 -13.58 -5.82
C LEU A 77 -11.99 -12.37 -5.00
N SER A 78 -12.91 -11.46 -4.66
CA SER A 78 -12.60 -10.29 -3.83
C SER A 78 -12.34 -10.66 -2.36
N GLU A 79 -12.77 -11.84 -1.90
CA GLU A 79 -12.49 -12.35 -0.54
C GLU A 79 -11.07 -12.93 -0.40
N LEU A 80 -10.35 -13.13 -1.52
CA LEU A 80 -8.98 -13.63 -1.46
C LEU A 80 -8.06 -12.64 -0.76
N ASN A 81 -7.15 -13.16 0.07
CA ASN A 81 -6.19 -12.30 0.80
C ASN A 81 -5.38 -11.40 -0.14
N GLY A 82 -5.34 -10.11 0.15
CA GLY A 82 -4.61 -9.14 -0.64
C GLY A 82 -5.30 -8.76 -1.96
N VAL A 83 -6.53 -9.19 -2.19
CA VAL A 83 -7.37 -8.70 -3.30
C VAL A 83 -8.19 -7.51 -2.80
N LYS A 84 -8.03 -6.38 -3.48
CA LYS A 84 -8.78 -5.15 -3.22
C LYS A 84 -10.11 -5.13 -3.97
N ARG A 85 -10.11 -5.67 -5.18
CA ARG A 85 -11.27 -5.72 -6.08
C ARG A 85 -11.06 -6.79 -7.14
N ALA A 86 -12.14 -7.46 -7.53
CA ALA A 86 -12.21 -8.34 -8.69
C ALA A 86 -13.35 -7.90 -9.60
N GLU A 87 -13.13 -7.95 -10.90
CA GLU A 87 -14.16 -7.75 -11.92
C GLU A 87 -14.13 -8.94 -12.87
N VAL A 88 -15.30 -9.49 -13.19
CA VAL A 88 -15.46 -10.63 -14.11
C VAL A 88 -16.34 -10.20 -15.27
N PHE A 89 -15.91 -10.46 -16.48
CA PHE A 89 -16.66 -10.14 -17.69
C PHE A 89 -16.51 -11.22 -18.76
N SER A 90 -17.45 -11.24 -19.71
CA SER A 90 -17.43 -12.12 -20.86
C SER A 90 -17.15 -11.33 -22.13
N ASP A 91 -16.39 -11.94 -23.05
CA ASP A 91 -16.13 -11.36 -24.38
C ASP A 91 -17.33 -11.50 -25.35
N GLY A 92 -18.43 -12.12 -24.94
CA GLY A 92 -19.60 -12.37 -25.79
C GLY A 92 -19.47 -13.60 -26.71
N GLU A 93 -18.29 -14.20 -26.81
CA GLU A 93 -18.03 -15.45 -27.58
C GLU A 93 -17.94 -16.68 -26.65
N GLY A 94 -18.13 -16.44 -25.33
CA GLY A 94 -18.11 -17.50 -24.31
C GLY A 94 -16.80 -17.55 -23.52
N GLY A 95 -15.83 -16.68 -23.80
CA GLY A 95 -14.65 -16.48 -22.99
C GLY A 95 -14.98 -15.69 -21.72
N LEU A 96 -14.37 -16.07 -20.60
CA LEU A 96 -14.47 -15.37 -19.31
C LEU A 96 -13.11 -14.80 -18.93
N TYR A 97 -13.14 -13.57 -18.42
CA TYR A 97 -11.98 -12.81 -17.98
C TYR A 97 -12.20 -12.31 -16.55
N ALA A 98 -11.15 -12.33 -15.73
CA ALA A 98 -11.14 -11.74 -14.42
C ALA A 98 -9.96 -10.78 -14.27
N GLU A 99 -10.24 -9.53 -13.96
CA GLU A 99 -9.26 -8.55 -13.56
C GLU A 99 -9.24 -8.44 -12.03
N ILE A 100 -8.07 -8.66 -11.44
CA ILE A 100 -7.87 -8.74 -9.99
C ILE A 100 -6.93 -7.60 -9.57
N TRP A 101 -7.47 -6.58 -8.90
CA TRP A 101 -6.65 -5.52 -8.30
C TRP A 101 -6.17 -5.95 -6.94
N GLN A 102 -4.86 -6.00 -6.79
CA GLN A 102 -4.22 -6.38 -5.52
C GLN A 102 -4.02 -5.16 -4.62
N ALA A 103 -4.10 -5.37 -3.30
CA ALA A 103 -3.83 -4.36 -2.29
C ALA A 103 -2.36 -3.89 -2.39
N GLN A 104 -2.13 -2.63 -2.09
CA GLN A 104 -0.80 -2.05 -2.03
C GLN A 104 -0.42 -1.78 -0.57
N PRO A 105 0.49 -2.54 0.03
CA PRO A 105 0.92 -2.31 1.39
C PRO A 105 1.52 -0.91 1.57
N LEU A 106 1.13 -0.25 2.66
CA LEU A 106 1.63 1.05 3.09
C LEU A 106 2.56 0.91 4.29
N VAL A 107 2.17 0.11 5.26
CA VAL A 107 2.90 -0.11 6.51
C VAL A 107 2.65 -1.52 7.02
N ARG A 108 3.65 -2.13 7.66
CA ARG A 108 3.50 -3.41 8.37
C ARG A 108 3.34 -3.18 9.86
N LEU A 109 2.21 -3.57 10.40
CA LEU A 109 1.93 -3.52 11.82
C LEU A 109 2.42 -4.77 12.53
N PHE A 110 2.94 -4.56 13.76
CA PHE A 110 3.26 -5.59 14.72
C PHE A 110 2.46 -5.33 15.99
N GLU A 111 1.55 -6.25 16.29
CA GLU A 111 0.76 -6.27 17.50
C GLU A 111 1.00 -7.59 18.22
N LEU A 112 1.66 -7.56 19.40
CA LEU A 112 1.95 -8.77 20.19
C LEU A 112 2.50 -9.92 19.32
N ASP A 113 1.68 -10.95 19.07
CA ASP A 113 2.03 -12.16 18.34
C ASP A 113 1.54 -12.16 16.90
N THR A 114 0.92 -11.07 16.43
CA THR A 114 0.38 -10.95 15.09
C THR A 114 1.05 -9.84 14.29
N SER A 115 1.13 -10.02 12.97
CA SER A 115 1.51 -8.94 12.08
C SER A 115 0.70 -8.98 10.80
N TYR A 116 0.40 -7.81 10.26
CA TYR A 116 -0.38 -7.62 9.04
C TYR A 116 0.03 -6.31 8.37
N TYR A 117 -0.40 -6.09 7.14
CA TYR A 117 -0.24 -4.80 6.48
C TYR A 117 -1.49 -3.95 6.67
N LEU A 118 -1.32 -2.62 6.69
CA LEU A 118 -2.34 -1.70 6.21
C LEU A 118 -1.99 -1.33 4.78
N ASP A 119 -2.98 -1.33 3.92
CA ASP A 119 -2.81 -0.88 2.53
C ASP A 119 -2.95 0.65 2.40
N THR A 120 -2.74 1.15 1.19
CA THR A 120 -2.85 2.59 0.88
C THR A 120 -4.27 3.15 1.02
N ASP A 121 -5.29 2.33 1.23
CA ASP A 121 -6.66 2.75 1.54
C ASP A 121 -6.97 2.63 3.05
N GLY A 122 -6.01 2.16 3.87
CA GLY A 122 -6.16 1.97 5.32
C GLY A 122 -6.82 0.65 5.73
N PHE A 123 -6.99 -0.30 4.79
CA PHE A 123 -7.57 -1.61 5.12
C PHE A 123 -6.49 -2.60 5.57
N PRO A 124 -6.80 -3.45 6.57
CA PRO A 124 -5.89 -4.50 7.01
C PRO A 124 -5.80 -5.63 5.97
N VAL A 125 -4.58 -6.05 5.66
CA VAL A 125 -4.27 -7.13 4.73
C VAL A 125 -3.35 -8.13 5.41
N ALA A 126 -3.73 -9.41 5.44
CA ALA A 126 -2.90 -10.44 6.04
C ALA A 126 -1.60 -10.63 5.26
N LEU A 127 -0.56 -11.10 5.94
CA LEU A 127 0.71 -11.40 5.28
C LEU A 127 0.54 -12.51 4.24
N SER A 128 1.24 -12.41 3.13
CA SER A 128 1.31 -13.45 2.14
C SER A 128 2.45 -14.42 2.46
N PRO A 129 2.25 -15.75 2.37
CA PRO A 129 3.33 -16.70 2.47
C PRO A 129 4.26 -16.69 1.24
N LEU A 130 3.79 -16.09 0.15
CA LEU A 130 4.52 -16.07 -1.13
C LEU A 130 5.48 -14.86 -1.22
N TRP A 131 5.20 -13.80 -0.46
CA TRP A 131 5.89 -12.54 -0.65
C TRP A 131 5.79 -11.61 0.55
N SER A 132 6.77 -10.75 0.73
CA SER A 132 6.80 -9.73 1.77
C SER A 132 7.27 -8.41 1.18
N GLU A 133 6.45 -7.35 1.34
CA GLU A 133 6.80 -6.00 0.91
C GLU A 133 7.76 -5.34 1.89
N SER A 134 8.67 -4.55 1.30
CA SER A 134 9.55 -3.69 2.07
C SER A 134 8.88 -2.35 2.31
N VAL A 135 8.07 -2.28 3.37
CA VAL A 135 7.37 -1.08 3.83
C VAL A 135 7.82 -0.72 5.24
N PRO A 136 7.62 0.53 5.69
CA PRO A 136 7.88 0.92 7.06
C PRO A 136 7.15 0.04 8.06
N LEU A 137 7.69 -0.01 9.28
CA LEU A 137 7.13 -0.81 10.37
C LEU A 137 6.39 0.08 11.36
N LEU A 138 5.22 -0.37 11.84
CA LEU A 138 4.56 0.19 13.00
C LEU A 138 4.59 -0.84 14.12
N ARG A 139 5.14 -0.47 15.26
CA ARG A 139 5.08 -1.27 16.49
C ARG A 139 4.12 -0.66 17.47
N CYS A 140 3.10 -1.41 17.86
CA CYS A 140 2.20 -1.09 18.97
C CYS A 140 2.58 -1.93 20.17
N ARG A 141 2.53 -1.35 21.39
CA ARG A 141 2.69 -2.10 22.63
C ARG A 141 1.42 -2.87 22.97
N GLU A 142 1.56 -3.79 23.90
CA GLU A 142 0.43 -4.59 24.40
C GLU A 142 -0.72 -3.71 24.86
N GLY A 143 -1.92 -3.96 24.33
CA GLY A 143 -3.14 -3.22 24.65
C GLY A 143 -3.31 -1.87 23.96
N GLN A 144 -2.32 -1.40 23.22
CA GLN A 144 -2.46 -0.21 22.38
C GLN A 144 -3.04 -0.58 21.01
N LYS A 145 -3.96 0.26 20.54
CA LYS A 145 -4.46 0.18 19.16
C LYS A 145 -3.85 1.29 18.33
N PRO A 146 -3.63 1.07 17.04
CA PRO A 146 -3.23 2.15 16.15
C PRO A 146 -4.22 3.32 16.23
N HIS A 147 -3.70 4.54 16.28
CA HIS A 147 -4.52 5.74 16.22
C HIS A 147 -5.24 5.80 14.86
N GLN A 148 -6.41 6.43 14.80
CA GLN A 148 -7.17 6.59 13.56
C GLN A 148 -6.37 7.28 12.45
N ASP A 149 -5.48 8.20 12.79
CA ASP A 149 -4.67 8.97 11.86
C ASP A 149 -3.37 8.26 11.44
N ILE A 150 -3.15 7.00 11.89
CA ILE A 150 -1.91 6.26 11.57
C ILE A 150 -1.73 6.07 10.07
N HIS A 151 -2.83 5.86 9.35
CA HIS A 151 -2.82 5.73 7.92
C HIS A 151 -2.36 7.03 7.24
N GLU A 152 -2.88 8.19 7.67
CA GLU A 152 -2.49 9.50 7.14
C GLU A 152 -1.02 9.82 7.43
N LEU A 153 -0.53 9.45 8.62
CA LEU A 153 0.87 9.60 8.99
C LEU A 153 1.80 8.87 8.01
N PHE A 154 1.49 7.60 7.71
CA PHE A 154 2.33 6.81 6.80
C PHE A 154 2.18 7.23 5.34
N LEU A 155 1.00 7.68 4.90
CA LEU A 155 0.84 8.29 3.58
C LEU A 155 1.70 9.55 3.45
N PHE A 156 1.68 10.43 4.46
CA PHE A 156 2.49 11.64 4.49
C PHE A 156 3.99 11.32 4.39
N ILE A 157 4.46 10.31 5.14
CA ILE A 157 5.86 9.86 5.08
C ILE A 157 6.19 9.29 3.71
N GLN A 158 5.33 8.46 3.13
CA GLN A 158 5.58 7.78 1.85
C GLN A 158 5.58 8.74 0.66
N GLU A 159 4.71 9.75 0.68
CA GLU A 159 4.62 10.76 -0.39
C GLU A 159 5.80 11.74 -0.41
N ASP A 160 6.51 11.86 0.70
CA ASP A 160 7.69 12.73 0.81
C ASP A 160 8.98 11.94 0.58
N GLY A 161 9.72 12.28 -0.49
CA GLY A 161 10.96 11.56 -0.85
C GLY A 161 12.08 11.64 0.18
N VAL A 162 12.13 12.69 1.03
CA VAL A 162 13.13 12.82 2.09
C VAL A 162 12.79 11.97 3.30
N LEU A 163 11.51 11.98 3.71
CA LEU A 163 11.05 11.23 4.87
C LEU A 163 10.99 9.73 4.58
N SER A 164 10.54 9.32 3.40
CA SER A 164 10.44 7.92 3.00
C SER A 164 11.80 7.23 2.91
N GLU A 165 12.86 7.94 2.51
CA GLU A 165 14.22 7.42 2.52
C GLU A 165 14.86 7.42 3.92
N ALA A 166 14.40 8.31 4.80
CA ALA A 166 15.02 8.53 6.10
C ALA A 166 14.40 7.71 7.24
N LEU A 167 13.15 7.26 7.12
CA LEU A 167 12.39 6.64 8.20
C LEU A 167 11.98 5.20 7.86
N ASP A 168 12.39 4.26 8.71
CA ASP A 168 12.08 2.82 8.53
C ASP A 168 10.98 2.32 9.45
N ALA A 169 10.74 2.97 10.61
CA ALA A 169 9.76 2.49 11.55
C ALA A 169 9.18 3.61 12.43
N VAL A 170 7.98 3.33 12.95
CA VAL A 170 7.28 4.11 13.97
C VAL A 170 6.96 3.19 15.14
N GLU A 171 7.16 3.66 16.35
CA GLU A 171 6.73 2.99 17.58
C GLU A 171 5.74 3.89 18.32
N LEU A 172 4.59 3.32 18.66
CA LEU A 172 3.65 3.92 19.59
C LEU A 172 4.06 3.53 21.01
N VAL A 173 4.46 4.52 21.82
CA VAL A 173 4.91 4.30 23.20
C VAL A 173 3.82 4.71 24.20
N GLU A 174 4.16 4.74 25.50
CA GLU A 174 3.23 5.17 26.54
C GLU A 174 2.69 6.58 26.29
N ASN A 175 1.46 6.85 26.73
CA ASN A 175 0.74 8.11 26.53
C ASN A 175 0.51 8.48 25.06
N ASP A 176 0.44 7.49 24.16
CA ASP A 176 0.24 7.66 22.73
C ASP A 176 1.29 8.56 22.05
N GLU A 177 2.49 8.67 22.64
CA GLU A 177 3.62 9.34 22.01
C GLU A 177 4.19 8.50 20.86
N LEU A 178 4.64 9.18 19.80
CA LEU A 178 5.25 8.59 18.63
C LEU A 178 6.77 8.74 18.67
N ILE A 179 7.46 7.62 18.46
CA ILE A 179 8.91 7.60 18.20
C ILE A 179 9.14 7.06 16.79
N LEU A 180 9.84 7.84 15.97
CA LEU A 180 10.25 7.41 14.64
C LEU A 180 11.68 6.87 14.71
N TYR A 181 11.95 5.86 13.92
CA TYR A 181 13.29 5.28 13.79
C TYR A 181 13.83 5.56 12.40
N ALA A 182 14.94 6.23 12.36
CA ALA A 182 15.62 6.52 11.11
C ALA A 182 16.19 5.24 10.49
N SER A 183 16.33 5.25 9.17
CA SER A 183 16.91 4.17 8.40
C SER A 183 18.33 3.82 8.91
N ARG A 184 18.78 2.59 8.64
CA ARG A 184 20.12 2.11 9.07
C ARG A 184 21.27 3.05 8.67
N ALA A 185 21.09 3.79 7.60
CA ALA A 185 22.10 4.78 7.17
C ALA A 185 22.19 5.99 8.11
N CYS A 186 21.13 6.29 8.85
CA CYS A 186 21.05 7.41 9.79
C CYS A 186 21.17 7.01 11.26
N ALA A 187 20.72 5.80 11.61
CA ALA A 187 20.87 5.10 12.90
C ALA A 187 20.52 5.93 14.15
N HIS A 188 19.51 6.81 14.09
CA HIS A 188 19.04 7.58 15.23
C HIS A 188 17.52 7.46 15.38
N ARG A 189 17.00 7.90 16.52
CA ARG A 189 15.56 7.98 16.76
C ARG A 189 15.08 9.42 16.81
N VAL A 190 13.80 9.61 16.49
CA VAL A 190 13.16 10.91 16.49
C VAL A 190 11.94 10.85 17.40
N ARG A 191 11.95 11.65 18.47
CA ARG A 191 10.78 11.81 19.34
C ARG A 191 9.83 12.80 18.67
N LEU A 192 8.80 12.27 18.02
CA LEU A 192 7.77 13.08 17.39
C LEU A 192 6.83 13.66 18.45
N GLY A 193 6.49 12.89 19.50
CA GLY A 193 5.59 13.31 20.56
C GLY A 193 4.15 12.87 20.31
N GLU A 194 3.19 13.62 20.82
CA GLU A 194 1.75 13.33 20.76
C GLU A 194 1.21 13.49 19.34
N TRP A 195 -0.01 13.02 19.10
CA TRP A 195 -0.67 13.09 17.77
C TRP A 195 -1.02 14.53 17.36
N ASP A 196 -1.36 15.40 18.31
CA ASP A 196 -1.68 16.78 17.95
C ASP A 196 -0.47 17.50 17.31
N GLY A 197 -0.68 18.08 16.12
CA GLY A 197 0.35 18.81 15.36
C GLY A 197 1.50 17.94 14.79
N TRP A 198 1.30 16.64 14.61
CA TRP A 198 2.33 15.75 14.06
C TRP A 198 2.79 16.15 12.64
N GLN A 199 1.88 16.69 11.81
CA GLN A 199 2.21 17.15 10.45
C GLN A 199 3.27 18.24 10.45
N GLU A 200 3.06 19.27 11.28
CA GLU A 200 4.01 20.39 11.39
C GLU A 200 5.37 19.91 11.89
N ARG A 201 5.40 18.96 12.82
CA ARG A 201 6.64 18.38 13.33
C ARG A 201 7.37 17.55 12.26
N LEU A 202 6.66 16.80 11.43
CA LEU A 202 7.27 16.10 10.30
C LEU A 202 7.79 17.06 9.22
N GLU A 203 7.10 18.15 8.94
CA GLU A 203 7.59 19.21 8.04
C GLU A 203 8.92 19.83 8.54
N ARG A 204 9.04 20.07 9.85
CA ARG A 204 10.30 20.52 10.45
C ARG A 204 11.41 19.45 10.32
N LEU A 205 11.06 18.19 10.54
CA LEU A 205 11.99 17.08 10.37
C LEU A 205 12.48 16.99 8.93
N ARG A 206 11.58 17.09 7.97
CA ARG A 206 11.89 17.09 6.54
C ARG A 206 12.90 18.19 6.19
N THR A 207 12.62 19.41 6.64
CA THR A 207 13.52 20.56 6.43
C THR A 207 14.89 20.32 7.05
N PHE A 208 14.92 19.83 8.30
CA PHE A 208 16.17 19.49 8.98
C PHE A 208 16.95 18.41 8.21
N TYR A 209 16.30 17.35 7.76
CA TYR A 209 16.97 16.29 7.00
C TYR A 209 17.51 16.78 5.66
N ALA A 210 16.78 17.60 4.93
CA ALA A 210 17.25 18.17 3.67
C ALA A 210 18.56 18.97 3.88
N GLU A 211 18.61 19.83 4.91
CA GLU A 211 19.80 20.62 5.22
C GLU A 211 20.98 19.77 5.71
N VAL A 212 20.72 18.76 6.56
CA VAL A 212 21.77 17.91 7.15
C VAL A 212 22.34 16.94 6.12
N VAL A 213 21.50 16.44 5.21
CA VAL A 213 21.91 15.57 4.10
C VAL A 213 22.84 16.30 3.15
N ASP A 214 22.48 17.51 2.76
CA ASP A 214 23.32 18.35 1.89
C ASP A 214 24.68 18.66 2.53
N ALA A 215 24.72 18.73 3.87
CA ALA A 215 25.93 18.95 4.63
C ALA A 215 26.76 17.68 4.92
N GLY A 216 26.31 16.48 4.49
CA GLY A 216 27.00 15.20 4.74
C GLY A 216 27.06 14.77 6.22
N LYS A 217 26.15 15.26 7.07
CA LYS A 217 26.21 15.13 8.55
C LYS A 217 25.21 14.12 9.14
N ARG A 218 24.73 13.14 8.41
CA ARG A 218 23.65 12.23 8.82
C ARG A 218 23.91 11.41 10.10
N THR A 219 25.14 11.23 10.54
CA THR A 219 25.50 10.28 11.60
C THR A 219 26.00 10.94 12.90
N LEU A 220 25.80 12.22 13.09
CA LEU A 220 26.38 12.95 14.21
C LEU A 220 25.55 13.02 15.48
N PHE A 221 24.38 12.38 15.51
CA PHE A 221 23.44 12.46 16.63
C PHE A 221 22.70 11.13 16.86
N ASN A 222 22.31 10.90 18.10
CA ASN A 222 21.61 9.69 18.52
C ASN A 222 20.09 9.89 18.61
N GLU A 223 19.66 11.11 18.88
CA GLU A 223 18.24 11.43 19.04
C GLU A 223 17.94 12.85 18.55
N LEU A 224 16.80 12.99 17.87
CA LEU A 224 16.16 14.27 17.59
C LEU A 224 14.88 14.39 18.41
N ASP A 225 14.62 15.54 19.02
CA ASP A 225 13.41 15.79 19.78
C ASP A 225 12.64 16.95 19.11
N LEU A 226 11.44 16.64 18.60
CA LEU A 226 10.57 17.57 17.85
C LEU A 226 9.43 18.14 18.70
N ARG A 227 9.32 17.75 19.97
CA ARG A 227 8.24 18.16 20.86
C ARG A 227 8.31 19.65 21.22
N PHE A 228 9.45 20.28 21.04
CA PHE A 228 9.64 21.70 21.26
C PHE A 228 9.14 22.49 20.05
N GLU A 229 8.29 23.48 20.30
CA GLU A 229 7.71 24.32 19.26
C GLU A 229 8.79 25.06 18.46
N GLY A 230 8.70 25.01 17.12
CA GLY A 230 9.60 25.71 16.22
C GLY A 230 11.05 25.21 16.21
N GLN A 231 11.40 24.13 16.94
CA GLN A 231 12.80 23.70 17.11
C GLN A 231 12.98 22.20 16.87
N VAL A 232 14.18 21.83 16.42
CA VAL A 232 14.70 20.45 16.39
C VAL A 232 15.83 20.39 17.40
N VAL A 233 15.61 19.69 18.51
CA VAL A 233 16.64 19.54 19.56
C VAL A 233 17.46 18.29 19.27
N VAL A 234 18.77 18.46 19.10
CA VAL A 234 19.71 17.39 18.78
C VAL A 234 20.40 16.89 20.04
N LYS A 235 20.36 15.57 20.27
CA LYS A 235 21.10 14.92 21.36
C LYS A 235 22.18 14.01 20.77
N LYS A 236 23.37 14.13 21.31
CA LYS A 236 24.55 13.31 20.96
C LYS A 236 24.62 12.05 21.80
#